data_f82654656368514ab6e5021818902aa8
#
_entry.id   f82654656368514ab6e5021818902aa8
#
_cell.length_a   1.000
_cell.length_b   1.000
_cell.length_c   1.000
_cell.angle_alpha   90.00
_cell.angle_beta   90.00
_cell.angle_gamma   90.00
#
_symmetry.space_group_name_H-M   'P 1'
#
loop_
_entity.id
_entity.type
_entity.pdbx_description
1 polymer ?
#
loop_
_entity_poly.entity_id
_entity_poly.type
_entity_poly.pdbx_seq_one_letter_code
_entity_poly.pdbx_strand_id
1 'polypeptide(L)'
;MSDNISGTGSAFNVKDAMGRLGNNKKLYEKLLGRFSAEYADFYGKLRAAVDGNDWENASALAHTMKGLAGNLGADALYAASLAVETICKAGGASPELEGTMESFSGELNRALDEARAGVNMG
;
A
#
# COMPACT_ATOMS: atom_id res chain seq x y z
N MET A 1 -11.53 21.47 12.43
CA MET A 1 -11.40 20.80 12.06
C MET A 1 -10.52 20.31 11.73
N SER A 2 -10.18 20.54 11.81
CA SER A 2 -9.11 20.15 11.44
C SER A 2 -8.76 18.85 11.60
N ASP A 3 -9.24 18.35 12.41
CA ASP A 3 -9.10 17.06 12.62
C ASP A 3 -9.41 16.29 11.48
N ASN A 4 -10.29 16.70 10.75
CA ASN A 4 -10.60 16.09 9.62
C ASN A 4 -9.47 16.07 8.74
N ILE A 5 -8.66 17.05 8.74
CA ILE A 5 -7.53 17.10 7.91
C ILE A 5 -6.62 15.96 8.19
N SER A 6 -6.39 15.65 9.43
CA SER A 6 -5.51 14.55 9.73
C SER A 6 -6.12 13.25 9.28
N GLY A 7 -7.40 13.10 9.36
CA GLY A 7 -8.05 11.89 8.90
C GLY A 7 -8.02 11.75 7.40
N THR A 8 -8.27 12.85 6.69
CA THR A 8 -8.35 12.77 5.25
C THR A 8 -6.99 12.82 4.60
N GLY A 9 -5.99 13.37 5.25
CA GLY A 9 -4.67 13.49 4.66
C GLY A 9 -3.76 12.30 4.89
N SER A 10 -4.12 11.42 5.79
CA SER A 10 -3.24 10.33 6.17
C SER A 10 -3.40 9.12 5.28
N ALA A 11 -2.27 8.51 4.92
CA ALA A 11 -2.29 7.25 4.20
C ALA A 11 -2.64 6.08 5.11
N PHE A 12 -2.57 6.27 6.44
CA PHE A 12 -2.79 5.19 7.39
C PHE A 12 -3.95 5.46 8.33
N ASN A 13 -4.79 4.46 8.48
CA ASN A 13 -5.83 4.46 9.50
C ASN A 13 -5.19 3.88 10.76
N VAL A 14 -4.55 4.74 11.54
CA VAL A 14 -3.77 4.33 12.70
C VAL A 14 -4.62 3.61 13.73
N LYS A 15 -5.82 4.14 13.97
CA LYS A 15 -6.71 3.56 14.97
C LYS A 15 -7.07 2.12 14.62
N ASP A 16 -7.39 1.86 13.36
CA ASP A 16 -7.75 0.53 12.90
C ASP A 16 -6.54 -0.42 13.02
N ALA A 17 -5.38 0.04 12.58
CA ALA A 17 -4.17 -0.76 12.66
C ALA A 17 -3.79 -1.07 14.10
N MET A 18 -3.91 -0.08 14.98
CA MET A 18 -3.59 -0.28 16.39
C MET A 18 -4.52 -1.30 17.02
N GLY A 19 -5.79 -1.28 16.63
CA GLY A 19 -6.74 -2.28 17.12
C GLY A 19 -6.34 -3.70 16.75
N ARG A 20 -5.83 -3.89 15.53
CA ARG A 20 -5.36 -5.20 15.07
C ARG A 20 -4.12 -5.67 15.81
N LEU A 21 -3.29 -4.72 16.24
CA LEU A 21 -2.02 -5.04 16.89
C LEU A 21 -2.11 -5.02 18.42
N GLY A 22 -3.32 -5.01 18.96
CA GLY A 22 -3.50 -5.00 20.42
C GLY A 22 -3.00 -3.71 21.03
N ASN A 23 -3.07 -2.62 20.30
CA ASN A 23 -2.63 -1.30 20.74
C ASN A 23 -1.13 -1.24 21.04
N ASN A 24 -0.36 -2.09 20.38
CA ASN A 24 1.09 -2.13 20.58
C ASN A 24 1.75 -1.07 19.67
N LYS A 25 1.95 0.11 20.24
CA LYS A 25 2.49 1.25 19.50
C LYS A 25 3.91 0.98 18.97
N LYS A 26 4.74 0.36 19.79
CA LYS A 26 6.12 0.06 19.37
C LYS A 26 6.16 -0.90 18.21
N LEU A 27 5.28 -1.90 18.22
CA LEU A 27 5.19 -2.83 17.12
C LEU A 27 4.77 -2.13 15.83
N TYR A 28 3.78 -1.24 15.93
CA TYR A 28 3.31 -0.51 14.77
C TYR A 28 4.43 0.37 14.19
N GLU A 29 5.16 1.07 15.05
CA GLU A 29 6.26 1.91 14.61
C GLU A 29 7.33 1.08 13.92
N LYS A 30 7.62 -0.12 14.45
CA LYS A 30 8.59 -1.00 13.85
C LYS A 30 8.14 -1.47 12.46
N LEU A 31 6.85 -1.81 12.33
CA LEU A 31 6.32 -2.25 11.05
C LEU A 31 6.35 -1.13 10.02
N LEU A 32 6.06 0.11 10.42
CA LEU A 32 6.14 1.25 9.51
C LEU A 32 7.57 1.49 9.06
N GLY A 33 8.54 1.37 9.97
CA GLY A 33 9.94 1.52 9.64
C GLY A 33 10.41 0.48 8.64
N ARG A 34 10.00 -0.77 8.86
CA ARG A 34 10.34 -1.85 7.92
C ARG A 34 9.68 -1.63 6.58
N PHE A 35 8.45 -1.18 6.58
CA PHE A 35 7.73 -0.90 5.34
C PHE A 35 8.49 0.12 4.51
N SER A 36 8.87 1.25 5.12
CA SER A 36 9.57 2.31 4.39
C SER A 36 10.96 1.87 3.91
N ALA A 37 11.61 0.98 4.66
CA ALA A 37 12.96 0.52 4.29
C ALA A 37 12.92 -0.57 3.23
N GLU A 38 11.97 -1.49 3.32
CA GLU A 38 11.98 -2.69 2.48
C GLU A 38 11.18 -2.56 1.19
N TYR A 39 10.26 -1.61 1.13
CA TYR A 39 9.35 -1.53 -0.01
C TYR A 39 9.51 -0.27 -0.86
N ALA A 40 10.63 0.45 -0.67
CA ALA A 40 10.90 1.64 -1.46
C ALA A 40 10.96 1.35 -2.97
N ASP A 41 11.45 0.17 -3.34
CA ASP A 41 11.60 -0.22 -4.74
C ASP A 41 10.46 -1.09 -5.24
N PHE A 42 9.42 -1.24 -4.45
CA PHE A 42 8.36 -2.20 -4.77
C PHE A 42 7.67 -1.92 -6.11
N TYR A 43 7.36 -0.65 -6.37
CA TYR A 43 6.66 -0.31 -7.60
C TYR A 43 7.49 -0.68 -8.84
N GLY A 44 8.80 -0.49 -8.77
CA GLY A 44 9.67 -0.86 -9.87
C GLY A 44 9.59 -2.35 -10.20
N LYS A 45 9.52 -3.18 -9.16
CA LYS A 45 9.40 -4.63 -9.34
C LYS A 45 8.06 -5.01 -9.94
N LEU A 46 6.99 -4.40 -9.43
CA LEU A 46 5.65 -4.64 -9.96
C LEU A 46 5.56 -4.18 -11.40
N ARG A 47 6.09 -2.99 -11.71
CA ARG A 47 6.06 -2.44 -13.06
C ARG A 47 6.80 -3.35 -14.03
N ALA A 48 7.95 -3.86 -13.63
CA ALA A 48 8.73 -4.76 -14.47
C ALA A 48 7.96 -6.05 -14.78
N ALA A 49 7.27 -6.60 -13.79
CA ALA A 49 6.46 -7.79 -14.01
C ALA A 49 5.33 -7.53 -14.99
N VAL A 50 4.65 -6.39 -14.83
CA VAL A 50 3.55 -6.02 -15.72
C VAL A 50 4.08 -5.79 -17.14
N ASP A 51 5.18 -5.06 -17.29
CA ASP A 51 5.74 -4.77 -18.60
C ASP A 51 6.25 -6.03 -19.31
N GLY A 52 6.68 -7.03 -18.53
CA GLY A 52 7.12 -8.30 -19.07
C GLY A 52 6.00 -9.30 -19.26
N ASN A 53 4.76 -8.90 -19.06
CA ASN A 53 3.58 -9.77 -19.13
C ASN A 53 3.69 -10.96 -18.18
N ASP A 54 4.40 -10.79 -17.09
CA ASP A 54 4.53 -11.83 -16.07
C ASP A 54 3.38 -11.66 -15.08
N TRP A 55 2.19 -12.04 -15.52
CA TRP A 55 0.96 -11.78 -14.76
C TRP A 55 0.89 -12.55 -13.45
N GLU A 56 1.47 -13.73 -13.43
CA GLU A 56 1.51 -14.52 -12.21
C GLU A 56 2.33 -13.80 -11.13
N ASN A 57 3.53 -13.34 -11.50
CA ASN A 57 4.37 -12.61 -10.55
C ASN A 57 3.76 -11.27 -10.18
N ALA A 58 3.18 -10.57 -11.16
CA ALA A 58 2.54 -9.28 -10.89
C ALA A 58 1.39 -9.43 -9.90
N SER A 59 0.55 -10.45 -10.08
CA SER A 59 -0.57 -10.65 -9.18
C SER A 59 -0.09 -11.06 -7.79
N ALA A 60 0.99 -11.84 -7.70
CA ALA A 60 1.56 -12.23 -6.41
C ALA A 60 2.13 -11.03 -5.66
N LEU A 61 2.80 -10.13 -6.38
CA LEU A 61 3.33 -8.90 -5.76
C LEU A 61 2.19 -8.02 -5.25
N ALA A 62 1.16 -7.85 -6.06
CA ALA A 62 0.01 -7.03 -5.65
C ALA A 62 -0.70 -7.65 -4.44
N HIS A 63 -0.80 -8.98 -4.41
CA HIS A 63 -1.40 -9.69 -3.29
C HIS A 63 -0.61 -9.45 -2.01
N THR A 64 0.72 -9.51 -2.10
CA THR A 64 1.60 -9.28 -0.96
C THR A 64 1.39 -7.85 -0.42
N MET A 65 1.38 -6.86 -1.32
CA MET A 65 1.19 -5.48 -0.89
C MET A 65 -0.20 -5.26 -0.30
N LYS A 66 -1.22 -5.93 -0.85
CA LYS A 66 -2.58 -5.84 -0.31
C LYS A 66 -2.61 -6.29 1.15
N GLY A 67 -1.99 -7.44 1.45
CA GLY A 67 -1.95 -7.94 2.82
C GLY A 67 -1.19 -7.02 3.75
N LEU A 68 -0.06 -6.50 3.29
CA LEU A 68 0.73 -5.59 4.08
C LEU A 68 -0.02 -4.29 4.36
N ALA A 69 -0.65 -3.73 3.33
CA ALA A 69 -1.43 -2.49 3.47
C ALA A 69 -2.57 -2.69 4.47
N GLY A 70 -3.23 -3.84 4.41
CA GLY A 70 -4.30 -4.13 5.36
C GLY A 70 -3.81 -4.15 6.79
N ASN A 71 -2.67 -4.77 7.03
CA ASN A 71 -2.11 -4.84 8.37
C ASN A 71 -1.66 -3.48 8.90
N LEU A 72 -1.21 -2.60 8.02
CA LEU A 72 -0.76 -1.28 8.42
C LEU A 72 -1.87 -0.24 8.49
N GLY A 73 -3.06 -0.60 8.03
CA GLY A 73 -4.17 0.35 7.99
C GLY A 73 -4.09 1.31 6.81
N ALA A 74 -3.37 0.95 5.76
CA ALA A 74 -3.25 1.78 4.57
C ALA A 74 -4.41 1.45 3.62
N ASP A 75 -5.59 1.98 3.94
CA ASP A 75 -6.83 1.58 3.27
C ASP A 75 -6.85 1.87 1.78
N ALA A 76 -6.36 3.03 1.37
CA ALA A 76 -6.33 3.39 -0.05
C ALA A 76 -5.32 2.53 -0.81
N LEU A 77 -4.19 2.23 -0.18
CA LEU A 77 -3.20 1.35 -0.79
C LEU A 77 -3.74 -0.08 -0.89
N TYR A 78 -4.49 -0.52 0.12
CA TYR A 78 -5.16 -1.82 0.08
C TYR A 78 -6.08 -1.91 -1.15
N ALA A 79 -6.93 -0.90 -1.33
CA ALA A 79 -7.87 -0.88 -2.44
C ALA A 79 -7.15 -0.85 -3.79
N ALA A 80 -6.09 -0.06 -3.89
CA ALA A 80 -5.32 0.03 -5.13
C ALA A 80 -4.61 -1.30 -5.43
N SER A 81 -4.10 -1.97 -4.39
CA SER A 81 -3.44 -3.26 -4.54
C SER A 81 -4.42 -4.33 -5.01
N LEU A 82 -5.63 -4.32 -4.45
CA LEU A 82 -6.68 -5.24 -4.86
C LEU A 82 -7.03 -5.05 -6.33
N ALA A 83 -7.13 -3.78 -6.76
CA ALA A 83 -7.47 -3.49 -8.15
C ALA A 83 -6.39 -4.00 -9.12
N VAL A 84 -5.12 -3.81 -8.77
CA VAL A 84 -4.01 -4.32 -9.59
C VAL A 84 -4.05 -5.85 -9.60
N GLU A 85 -4.23 -6.47 -8.44
CA GLU A 85 -4.27 -7.91 -8.33
C GLU A 85 -5.37 -8.50 -9.22
N THR A 86 -6.55 -7.88 -9.19
CA THR A 86 -7.71 -8.35 -9.96
C THR A 86 -7.41 -8.32 -11.47
N ILE A 87 -6.83 -7.22 -11.95
CA ILE A 87 -6.51 -7.11 -13.38
C ILE A 87 -5.43 -8.11 -13.77
N CYS A 88 -4.42 -8.27 -12.95
CA CYS A 88 -3.32 -9.19 -13.26
C CYS A 88 -3.78 -10.63 -13.25
N LYS A 89 -4.65 -11.00 -12.32
CA LYS A 89 -5.20 -12.37 -12.29
C LYS A 89 -6.04 -12.68 -13.52
N ALA A 90 -6.64 -11.66 -14.10
CA ALA A 90 -7.43 -11.83 -15.32
C ALA A 90 -6.58 -11.77 -16.58
N GLY A 91 -5.24 -11.73 -16.45
CA GLY A 91 -4.33 -11.73 -17.59
C GLY A 91 -3.89 -10.36 -18.05
N GLY A 92 -4.25 -9.32 -17.32
CA GLY A 92 -3.74 -7.97 -17.60
C GLY A 92 -4.38 -7.24 -18.77
N ALA A 93 -5.30 -7.88 -19.48
CA ALA A 93 -5.91 -7.28 -20.66
C ALA A 93 -7.07 -6.38 -20.27
N SER A 94 -6.74 -5.21 -19.75
CA SER A 94 -7.75 -4.25 -19.32
C SER A 94 -7.34 -2.85 -19.76
N PRO A 95 -8.27 -2.06 -20.33
CA PRO A 95 -7.96 -0.68 -20.67
C PRO A 95 -7.70 0.16 -19.43
N GLU A 96 -8.04 -0.35 -18.24
CA GLU A 96 -7.85 0.37 -17.00
C GLU A 96 -6.50 0.10 -16.35
N LEU A 97 -5.70 -0.80 -16.92
CA LEU A 97 -4.46 -1.23 -16.27
C LEU A 97 -3.53 -0.06 -15.95
N GLU A 98 -3.27 0.82 -16.92
CA GLU A 98 -2.32 1.90 -16.68
C GLU A 98 -2.83 2.91 -15.66
N GLY A 99 -4.11 3.24 -15.71
CA GLY A 99 -4.70 4.12 -14.70
C GLY A 99 -4.67 3.51 -13.32
N THR A 100 -4.90 2.20 -13.24
CA THR A 100 -4.86 1.48 -11.97
C THR A 100 -3.42 1.42 -11.44
N MET A 101 -2.43 1.20 -12.31
CA MET A 101 -1.03 1.21 -11.91
C MET A 101 -0.62 2.59 -11.41
N GLU A 102 -1.09 3.65 -12.06
CA GLU A 102 -0.77 5.01 -11.65
C GLU A 102 -1.37 5.32 -10.27
N SER A 103 -2.60 4.92 -10.04
CA SER A 103 -3.24 5.08 -8.75
C SER A 103 -2.48 4.33 -7.67
N PHE A 104 -2.08 3.09 -7.97
CA PHE A 104 -1.30 2.28 -7.03
C PHE A 104 0.02 2.97 -6.68
N SER A 105 0.72 3.48 -7.69
CA SER A 105 1.99 4.17 -7.48
C SER A 105 1.81 5.37 -6.56
N GLY A 106 0.76 6.15 -6.79
CA GLY A 106 0.49 7.32 -5.95
C GLY A 106 0.22 6.96 -4.51
N GLU A 107 -0.60 5.94 -4.28
CA GLU A 107 -0.92 5.53 -2.92
C GLU A 107 0.28 4.90 -2.22
N LEU A 108 1.08 4.12 -2.95
CA LEU A 108 2.27 3.54 -2.37
C LEU A 108 3.27 4.64 -1.98
N ASN A 109 3.50 5.61 -2.86
CA ASN A 109 4.43 6.68 -2.56
C ASN A 109 3.97 7.51 -1.37
N ARG A 110 2.67 7.78 -1.27
CA ARG A 110 2.12 8.52 -0.14
C ARG A 110 2.35 7.75 1.17
N ALA A 111 2.11 6.45 1.14
CA ALA A 111 2.30 5.61 2.32
C ALA A 111 3.78 5.54 2.71
N LEU A 112 4.68 5.39 1.73
CA LEU A 112 6.11 5.34 2.00
C LEU A 112 6.60 6.66 2.61
N ASP A 113 6.13 7.79 2.09
CA ASP A 113 6.54 9.10 2.59
C ASP A 113 6.07 9.29 4.03
N GLU A 114 4.83 8.93 4.32
CA GLU A 114 4.32 9.07 5.68
C GLU A 114 5.02 8.12 6.65
N ALA A 115 5.32 6.91 6.20
CA ALA A 115 6.02 5.96 7.06
C ALA A 115 7.43 6.44 7.39
N ARG A 116 8.12 7.07 6.41
CA ARG A 116 9.47 7.61 6.66
C ARG A 116 9.43 8.79 7.62
N ALA A 117 8.41 9.63 7.51
CA ALA A 117 8.29 10.80 8.37
C ALA A 117 7.87 10.43 9.77
N GLY A 118 7.36 9.23 9.94
CA GLY A 118 6.79 8.81 11.22
C GLY A 118 5.35 9.28 11.31
N VAL A 119 4.42 8.34 11.37
CA VAL A 119 3.01 8.67 11.47
C VAL A 119 2.75 9.23 12.86
N ASN A 120 1.96 10.29 12.92
CA ASN A 120 1.60 10.87 14.20
C ASN A 120 0.64 9.95 14.93
N MET A 121 1.10 9.33 16.01
CA MET A 121 0.33 8.36 16.74
C MET A 121 -0.21 8.91 18.05
N GLY A 122 0.14 10.09 18.37
CA GLY A 122 -0.22 10.69 19.63
C GLY A 122 -1.41 11.42 19.65
#